data_279bba3b7d1b9d6b624582911cc414f1
#
_entry.id   279bba3b7d1b9d6b624582911cc414f1
#
_cell.length_a   1.000
_cell.length_b   1.000
_cell.length_c   1.000
_cell.angle_alpha   90.00
_cell.angle_beta   90.00
_cell.angle_gamma   90.00
#
_symmetry.space_group_name_H-M   'P 1'
#
loop_
_entity.id
_entity.type
_entity.pdbx_description
1 polymer ?
#
loop_
_entity_poly.entity_id
_entity_poly.type
_entity_poly.pdbx_seq_one_letter_code
_entity_poly.pdbx_strand_id
1 'polypeptide(L)'
;MTTMRQIQLTEWGDESVLHEANVPIPSPVRGHVLIKTVAAGVNPIDLTTRKGLGPAAQLADPSYKPFVPGWDVAGTVVATAGDYTGFKVGDGVFGLVAFPSPAGAYAEYVLAPAHQLVKVPADVPCAQLGGAPLTALTAYQALFEVARLKEGERVLIHSGAGGVGHLAIQLAAQAGAQVFATASAPNHEFVRSLGAQPIDYRTEDFRAVLGQTMDVVLNSTGQQTFLDSLEVLVPGGRIVTLTSPDPLDVARERGFEAQWLTVHPDRMQMQEIARLMSLGLLKVHVDQVLDFSQAAQAHALVATGRTRGKIVLAP
;
A
#
# COMPACT_ATOMS: atom_id res chain seq x y z
N MET A 1 23.80 -6.49 25.64
CA MET A 1 22.43 -6.50 25.06
C MET A 1 22.57 -6.81 23.59
N THR A 2 21.75 -7.66 23.05
CA THR A 2 21.75 -7.96 21.60
C THR A 2 21.16 -6.74 20.85
N THR A 3 21.84 -6.29 19.80
CA THR A 3 21.44 -5.15 18.98
C THR A 3 20.85 -5.59 17.64
N MET A 4 20.12 -4.71 16.97
CA MET A 4 19.57 -4.86 15.64
C MET A 4 19.89 -3.63 14.80
N ARG A 5 19.91 -3.80 13.48
CA ARG A 5 19.97 -2.70 12.52
C ARG A 5 18.55 -2.15 12.26
N GLN A 6 18.46 -0.84 12.15
CA GLN A 6 17.26 -0.15 11.66
C GLN A 6 17.65 1.05 10.81
N ILE A 7 16.76 1.45 9.91
CA ILE A 7 16.89 2.70 9.18
C ILE A 7 16.06 3.76 9.88
N GLN A 8 16.69 4.85 10.24
CA GLN A 8 16.04 5.95 10.99
C GLN A 8 16.40 7.31 10.41
N LEU A 9 15.66 8.32 10.81
CA LEU A 9 15.98 9.72 10.60
C LEU A 9 15.80 10.50 11.92
N THR A 10 16.58 11.58 12.08
CA THR A 10 16.55 12.46 13.25
C THR A 10 16.05 13.86 12.89
N GLU A 11 15.75 14.10 11.62
CA GLU A 11 15.16 15.33 11.09
C GLU A 11 14.34 14.99 9.84
N TRP A 12 13.39 15.82 9.50
CA TRP A 12 12.64 15.70 8.25
C TRP A 12 13.47 16.21 7.07
N GLY A 13 13.38 15.53 5.90
CA GLY A 13 14.17 15.95 4.75
C GLY A 13 13.99 15.08 3.51
N ASP A 14 14.96 15.18 2.61
CA ASP A 14 15.09 14.32 1.44
C ASP A 14 15.63 12.93 1.83
N GLU A 15 15.94 12.06 0.87
CA GLU A 15 16.40 10.70 1.15
C GLU A 15 17.73 10.60 1.88
N SER A 16 18.52 11.67 1.90
CA SER A 16 19.82 11.70 2.59
C SER A 16 19.71 11.66 4.11
N VAL A 17 18.53 12.01 4.68
CA VAL A 17 18.30 11.92 6.13
C VAL A 17 18.14 10.49 6.64
N LEU A 18 17.95 9.50 5.73
CA LEU A 18 17.87 8.09 6.10
C LEU A 18 19.24 7.50 6.37
N HIS A 19 19.46 7.03 7.59
CA HIS A 19 20.72 6.42 7.98
C HIS A 19 20.51 5.14 8.80
N GLU A 20 21.45 4.22 8.69
CA GLU A 20 21.46 2.99 9.47
C GLU A 20 21.91 3.28 10.90
N ALA A 21 21.26 2.64 11.86
CA ALA A 21 21.64 2.67 13.27
C ALA A 21 21.54 1.30 13.90
N ASN A 22 22.44 1.04 14.85
CA ASN A 22 22.41 -0.14 15.71
C ASN A 22 21.77 0.22 17.05
N VAL A 23 20.66 -0.42 17.36
CA VAL A 23 19.87 -0.16 18.56
C VAL A 23 19.57 -1.47 19.31
N PRO A 24 19.25 -1.41 20.61
CA PRO A 24 18.79 -2.60 21.33
C PRO A 24 17.54 -3.21 20.71
N ILE A 25 17.48 -4.56 20.64
CA ILE A 25 16.27 -5.26 20.23
C ILE A 25 15.16 -4.95 21.22
N PRO A 26 13.94 -4.51 20.80
CA PRO A 26 12.84 -4.18 21.70
C PRO A 26 12.31 -5.45 22.41
N SER A 27 11.87 -5.28 23.63
CA SER A 27 11.19 -6.36 24.36
C SER A 27 9.69 -6.35 24.04
N PRO A 28 9.05 -7.53 23.92
CA PRO A 28 7.61 -7.61 23.69
C PRO A 28 6.84 -6.99 24.85
N VAL A 29 5.75 -6.27 24.51
CA VAL A 29 4.78 -5.75 25.47
C VAL A 29 3.42 -6.42 25.29
N ARG A 30 2.55 -6.35 26.27
CA ARG A 30 1.24 -7.00 26.23
C ARG A 30 0.47 -6.62 24.95
N GLY A 31 -0.09 -7.61 24.26
CA GLY A 31 -0.82 -7.43 23.00
C GLY A 31 0.04 -7.26 21.75
N HIS A 32 1.37 -7.31 21.91
CA HIS A 32 2.31 -7.22 20.78
C HIS A 32 3.13 -8.50 20.63
N VAL A 33 3.65 -8.69 19.44
CA VAL A 33 4.64 -9.72 19.13
C VAL A 33 5.89 -9.06 18.59
N LEU A 34 7.05 -9.66 18.87
CA LEU A 34 8.31 -9.28 18.26
C LEU A 34 8.51 -10.13 16.99
N ILE A 35 8.63 -9.47 15.85
CA ILE A 35 8.81 -10.09 14.54
C ILE A 35 10.26 -9.91 14.13
N LYS A 36 10.95 -10.99 13.74
CA LYS A 36 12.17 -10.91 12.95
C LYS A 36 11.76 -10.67 11.51
N THR A 37 12.06 -9.49 11.00
CA THR A 37 11.65 -9.04 9.67
C THR A 37 12.35 -9.85 8.58
N VAL A 38 11.62 -10.21 7.55
CA VAL A 38 12.14 -10.82 6.32
C VAL A 38 11.92 -9.91 5.12
N ALA A 39 10.84 -9.12 5.14
CA ALA A 39 10.52 -8.16 4.09
C ALA A 39 9.66 -7.01 4.63
N ALA A 40 9.93 -5.79 4.17
CA ALA A 40 9.20 -4.56 4.46
C ALA A 40 8.89 -3.81 3.16
N GLY A 41 7.63 -3.44 2.92
CA GLY A 41 7.22 -2.73 1.71
C GLY A 41 7.56 -1.25 1.76
N VAL A 42 7.98 -0.70 0.63
CA VAL A 42 8.18 0.75 0.47
C VAL A 42 6.95 1.36 -0.20
N ASN A 43 6.44 2.44 0.38
CA ASN A 43 5.21 3.11 -0.04
C ASN A 43 5.40 4.62 -0.22
N PRO A 44 4.62 5.29 -1.08
CA PRO A 44 4.67 6.75 -1.22
C PRO A 44 4.49 7.51 0.10
N ILE A 45 3.72 6.95 1.05
CA ILE A 45 3.52 7.56 2.37
C ILE A 45 4.82 7.61 3.20
N ASP A 46 5.74 6.65 3.03
CA ASP A 46 7.05 6.68 3.69
C ASP A 46 7.84 7.93 3.26
N LEU A 47 7.79 8.24 1.94
CA LEU A 47 8.46 9.40 1.36
C LEU A 47 7.81 10.71 1.85
N THR A 48 6.48 10.73 1.90
CA THR A 48 5.71 11.88 2.38
C THR A 48 6.01 12.15 3.85
N THR A 49 6.00 11.12 4.68
CA THR A 49 6.31 11.22 6.11
C THR A 49 7.75 11.66 6.35
N ARG A 50 8.72 11.09 5.62
CA ARG A 50 10.13 11.49 5.71
C ARG A 50 10.32 13.00 5.46
N LYS A 51 9.47 13.61 4.62
CA LYS A 51 9.48 15.05 4.35
C LYS A 51 8.77 15.90 5.43
N GLY A 52 8.30 15.27 6.50
CA GLY A 52 7.53 15.95 7.54
C GLY A 52 6.08 16.24 7.14
N LEU A 53 5.54 15.54 6.15
CA LEU A 53 4.21 15.76 5.62
C LEU A 53 3.27 14.58 5.92
N GLY A 54 1.97 14.86 5.90
CA GLY A 54 0.93 13.85 6.09
C GLY A 54 0.69 13.46 7.55
N PRO A 55 -0.31 12.57 7.80
CA PRO A 55 -0.80 12.29 9.15
C PRO A 55 0.24 11.62 10.05
N ALA A 56 1.10 10.76 9.50
CA ALA A 56 2.11 10.07 10.29
C ALA A 56 3.21 11.02 10.82
N ALA A 57 3.58 12.04 10.04
CA ALA A 57 4.55 13.05 10.47
C ALA A 57 4.01 13.92 11.63
N GLN A 58 2.70 14.13 11.69
CA GLN A 58 2.07 14.88 12.78
C GLN A 58 2.08 14.11 14.12
N LEU A 59 2.31 12.81 14.09
CA LEU A 59 2.36 11.93 15.26
C LEU A 59 3.79 11.64 15.74
N ALA A 60 4.80 12.25 15.14
CA ALA A 60 6.21 12.01 15.44
C ALA A 60 7.00 13.31 15.46
N ASP A 61 8.04 13.33 16.30
CA ASP A 61 9.07 14.37 16.30
C ASP A 61 10.44 13.68 16.26
N PRO A 62 11.10 13.63 15.10
CA PRO A 62 12.38 12.94 14.95
C PRO A 62 13.53 13.62 15.71
N SER A 63 13.42 14.91 16.06
CA SER A 63 14.41 15.61 16.89
C SER A 63 14.38 15.16 18.34
N TYR A 64 13.22 14.76 18.84
CA TYR A 64 13.04 14.21 20.19
C TYR A 64 13.33 12.70 20.26
N LYS A 65 12.84 11.94 19.26
CA LYS A 65 13.06 10.50 19.16
C LYS A 65 13.22 10.14 17.68
N PRO A 66 14.31 9.43 17.30
CA PRO A 66 14.50 9.00 15.92
C PRO A 66 13.26 8.32 15.35
N PHE A 67 12.85 8.72 14.15
CA PHE A 67 11.75 8.12 13.43
C PHE A 67 12.26 6.99 12.53
N VAL A 68 11.66 5.81 12.65
CA VAL A 68 11.93 4.65 11.79
C VAL A 68 10.75 4.51 10.83
N PRO A 69 10.95 4.63 9.50
CA PRO A 69 9.90 4.49 8.51
C PRO A 69 9.35 3.06 8.38
N GLY A 70 8.30 2.92 7.58
CA GLY A 70 7.72 1.64 7.20
C GLY A 70 6.58 1.18 8.10
N TRP A 71 5.56 0.61 7.46
CA TRP A 71 4.36 0.05 8.09
C TRP A 71 4.01 -1.34 7.59
N ASP A 72 4.54 -1.75 6.45
CA ASP A 72 4.40 -3.10 5.91
C ASP A 72 5.46 -4.00 6.52
N VAL A 73 5.07 -5.12 7.10
CA VAL A 73 6.01 -6.10 7.64
C VAL A 73 5.59 -7.52 7.28
N ALA A 74 6.56 -8.33 6.90
CA ALA A 74 6.48 -9.78 6.85
C ALA A 74 7.68 -10.38 7.54
N GLY A 75 7.47 -11.42 8.35
CA GLY A 75 8.57 -12.05 9.10
C GLY A 75 8.10 -13.18 9.99
N THR A 76 8.96 -13.55 10.94
CA THR A 76 8.71 -14.64 11.89
C THR A 76 8.60 -14.10 13.30
N VAL A 77 7.59 -14.54 14.04
CA VAL A 77 7.45 -14.23 15.47
C VAL A 77 8.60 -14.88 16.25
N VAL A 78 9.36 -14.07 16.96
CA VAL A 78 10.50 -14.54 17.78
C VAL A 78 10.27 -14.39 19.27
N ALA A 79 9.32 -13.53 19.68
CA ALA A 79 8.92 -13.41 21.08
C ALA A 79 7.49 -12.85 21.20
N THR A 80 6.81 -13.19 22.29
CA THR A 80 5.47 -12.68 22.66
C THR A 80 5.48 -12.27 24.13
N ALA A 81 4.62 -11.31 24.50
CA ALA A 81 4.39 -10.95 25.90
C ALA A 81 3.05 -11.55 26.40
N GLY A 82 3.13 -12.78 26.93
CA GLY A 82 1.98 -13.53 27.44
C GLY A 82 1.16 -14.27 26.35
N ASP A 83 0.15 -15.01 26.80
CA ASP A 83 -0.53 -16.05 26.00
C ASP A 83 -1.65 -15.55 25.07
N TYR A 84 -1.94 -14.26 25.05
CA TYR A 84 -3.15 -13.70 24.42
C TYR A 84 -2.94 -13.06 23.04
N THR A 85 -1.84 -13.33 22.35
CA THR A 85 -1.59 -12.72 21.04
C THR A 85 -2.22 -13.49 19.87
N GLY A 86 -2.57 -14.77 20.08
CA GLY A 86 -3.02 -15.67 19.01
C GLY A 86 -1.87 -16.18 18.11
N PHE A 87 -0.62 -15.85 18.46
CA PHE A 87 0.58 -16.29 17.78
C PHE A 87 1.56 -16.93 18.75
N LYS A 88 2.41 -17.84 18.23
CA LYS A 88 3.51 -18.47 18.93
C LYS A 88 4.84 -18.18 18.23
N VAL A 89 5.93 -18.31 18.96
CA VAL A 89 7.28 -18.26 18.40
C VAL A 89 7.41 -19.28 17.27
N GLY A 90 7.94 -18.83 16.12
CA GLY A 90 8.06 -19.57 14.88
C GLY A 90 6.90 -19.36 13.88
N ASP A 91 5.79 -18.73 14.29
CA ASP A 91 4.73 -18.41 13.34
C ASP A 91 5.24 -17.36 12.32
N GLY A 92 5.05 -17.63 11.02
CA GLY A 92 5.18 -16.63 9.97
C GLY A 92 3.98 -15.68 9.98
N VAL A 93 4.23 -14.39 9.94
CA VAL A 93 3.18 -13.34 10.01
C VAL A 93 3.47 -12.20 9.04
N PHE A 94 2.42 -11.50 8.62
CA PHE A 94 2.54 -10.25 7.87
C PHE A 94 1.33 -9.33 8.14
N GLY A 95 1.48 -8.04 7.84
CA GLY A 95 0.40 -7.08 8.02
C GLY A 95 0.83 -5.63 7.87
N LEU A 96 -0.18 -4.75 7.78
CA LEU A 96 -0.05 -3.30 7.94
C LEU A 96 -0.12 -2.99 9.44
N VAL A 97 0.98 -2.50 10.02
CA VAL A 97 1.08 -2.37 11.47
C VAL A 97 1.15 -0.93 11.92
N ALA A 98 0.38 -0.62 12.97
CA ALA A 98 0.32 0.66 13.68
C ALA A 98 -0.05 1.91 12.85
N PHE A 99 -0.22 1.80 11.54
CA PHE A 99 -0.52 2.94 10.66
C PHE A 99 -1.76 3.75 11.15
N PRO A 100 -1.68 5.11 11.21
CA PRO A 100 -0.59 6.00 10.81
C PRO A 100 0.44 6.29 11.91
N SER A 101 0.33 5.70 13.12
CA SER A 101 1.33 5.84 14.17
C SER A 101 2.67 5.20 13.76
N PRO A 102 3.81 5.68 14.29
CA PRO A 102 5.12 5.10 13.99
C PRO A 102 5.17 3.60 14.27
N ALA A 103 5.47 2.79 13.25
CA ALA A 103 5.57 1.33 13.34
C ALA A 103 7.01 0.81 13.30
N GLY A 104 7.87 1.47 12.51
CA GLY A 104 9.28 1.14 12.43
C GLY A 104 9.60 -0.14 11.67
N ALA A 105 8.93 -0.37 10.54
CA ALA A 105 9.12 -1.62 9.79
C ALA A 105 10.46 -1.71 9.03
N TYR A 106 11.20 -0.61 8.87
CA TYR A 106 12.55 -0.65 8.30
C TYR A 106 13.59 -1.05 9.37
N ALA A 107 13.39 -2.20 9.97
CA ALA A 107 14.23 -2.73 11.04
C ALA A 107 14.29 -4.26 10.99
N GLU A 108 15.41 -4.84 11.47
CA GLU A 108 15.56 -6.30 11.56
C GLU A 108 14.55 -6.94 12.52
N TYR A 109 14.06 -6.18 13.51
CA TYR A 109 13.02 -6.63 14.43
C TYR A 109 11.97 -5.53 14.60
N VAL A 110 10.70 -5.91 14.52
CA VAL A 110 9.54 -5.01 14.65
C VAL A 110 8.65 -5.47 15.78
N LEU A 111 8.29 -4.54 16.67
CA LEU A 111 7.29 -4.78 17.70
C LEU A 111 5.92 -4.40 17.16
N ALA A 112 5.11 -5.38 16.83
CA ALA A 112 3.84 -5.19 16.11
C ALA A 112 2.61 -5.56 16.98
N PRO A 113 1.51 -4.79 16.90
CA PRO A 113 0.24 -5.16 17.50
C PRO A 113 -0.28 -6.47 16.90
N ALA A 114 -0.47 -7.49 17.74
CA ALA A 114 -0.84 -8.83 17.28
C ALA A 114 -2.20 -8.86 16.55
N HIS A 115 -3.13 -7.98 16.92
CA HIS A 115 -4.45 -7.89 16.29
C HIS A 115 -4.45 -7.35 14.85
N GLN A 116 -3.32 -6.78 14.38
CA GLN A 116 -3.15 -6.27 13.01
C GLN A 116 -2.42 -7.25 12.08
N LEU A 117 -2.01 -8.39 12.63
CA LEU A 117 -1.25 -9.40 11.89
C LEU A 117 -2.13 -10.59 11.49
N VAL A 118 -1.74 -11.22 10.40
CA VAL A 118 -2.28 -12.51 9.94
C VAL A 118 -1.15 -13.49 9.70
N LYS A 119 -1.47 -14.80 9.72
CA LYS A 119 -0.48 -15.84 9.39
C LYS A 119 -0.12 -15.79 7.92
N VAL A 120 1.14 -16.03 7.64
CA VAL A 120 1.65 -16.18 6.28
C VAL A 120 0.97 -17.37 5.60
N PRO A 121 0.36 -17.19 4.42
CA PRO A 121 -0.11 -18.31 3.62
C PRO A 121 1.08 -19.14 3.11
N ALA A 122 0.86 -20.45 3.01
CA ALA A 122 1.87 -21.35 2.44
C ALA A 122 2.17 -20.95 0.98
N ASP A 123 3.41 -21.16 0.56
CA ASP A 123 3.87 -21.02 -0.84
C ASP A 123 3.84 -19.59 -1.43
N VAL A 124 3.60 -18.56 -0.62
CA VAL A 124 3.70 -17.16 -1.06
C VAL A 124 5.10 -16.62 -0.75
N PRO A 125 5.84 -16.10 -1.75
CA PRO A 125 7.17 -15.53 -1.53
C PRO A 125 7.17 -14.39 -0.51
N CYS A 126 8.14 -14.36 0.40
CA CYS A 126 8.25 -13.35 1.46
C CYS A 126 8.24 -11.91 0.94
N ALA A 127 8.89 -11.65 -0.20
CA ALA A 127 8.89 -10.33 -0.82
C ALA A 127 7.47 -9.87 -1.21
N GLN A 128 6.61 -10.79 -1.70
CA GLN A 128 5.21 -10.47 -1.98
C GLN A 128 4.45 -10.15 -0.68
N LEU A 129 4.70 -10.90 0.39
CA LEU A 129 4.09 -10.67 1.70
C LEU A 129 4.50 -9.33 2.30
N GLY A 130 5.78 -8.94 2.17
CA GLY A 130 6.25 -7.63 2.61
C GLY A 130 5.69 -6.48 1.75
N GLY A 131 5.49 -6.69 0.44
CA GLY A 131 4.95 -5.68 -0.47
C GLY A 131 3.43 -5.52 -0.45
N ALA A 132 2.69 -6.47 0.13
CA ALA A 132 1.24 -6.52 0.06
C ALA A 132 0.49 -5.53 0.97
N PRO A 133 0.79 -5.43 2.29
CA PRO A 133 -0.21 -5.03 3.28
C PRO A 133 -0.87 -3.68 3.00
N LEU A 134 -0.10 -2.60 2.93
CA LEU A 134 -0.66 -1.26 2.71
C LEU A 134 -1.38 -1.16 1.37
N THR A 135 -0.76 -1.65 0.30
CA THR A 135 -1.31 -1.49 -1.05
C THR A 135 -2.51 -2.37 -1.32
N ALA A 136 -2.52 -3.60 -0.78
CA ALA A 136 -3.65 -4.51 -0.93
C ALA A 136 -4.85 -4.06 -0.08
N LEU A 137 -4.62 -3.62 1.16
CA LEU A 137 -5.69 -3.03 1.98
C LEU A 137 -6.24 -1.75 1.33
N THR A 138 -5.38 -0.88 0.81
CA THR A 138 -5.83 0.33 0.10
C THR A 138 -6.72 -0.03 -1.10
N ALA A 139 -6.31 -0.98 -1.93
CA ALA A 139 -7.09 -1.43 -3.08
C ALA A 139 -8.42 -2.05 -2.64
N TYR A 140 -8.39 -2.92 -1.62
CA TYR A 140 -9.58 -3.59 -1.09
C TYR A 140 -10.58 -2.58 -0.50
N GLN A 141 -10.12 -1.70 0.37
CA GLN A 141 -10.96 -0.67 1.01
C GLN A 141 -11.53 0.31 -0.01
N ALA A 142 -10.71 0.75 -0.98
CA ALA A 142 -11.18 1.65 -2.04
C ALA A 142 -12.30 1.04 -2.87
N LEU A 143 -12.15 -0.21 -3.28
CA LEU A 143 -13.12 -0.87 -4.17
C LEU A 143 -14.37 -1.36 -3.43
N PHE A 144 -14.20 -2.02 -2.29
CA PHE A 144 -15.30 -2.76 -1.66
C PHE A 144 -15.93 -2.04 -0.47
N GLU A 145 -15.15 -1.32 0.32
CA GLU A 145 -15.67 -0.59 1.48
C GLU A 145 -16.20 0.77 1.06
N VAL A 146 -15.41 1.54 0.30
CA VAL A 146 -15.76 2.92 -0.08
C VAL A 146 -16.59 2.95 -1.35
N ALA A 147 -16.08 2.43 -2.47
CA ALA A 147 -16.81 2.47 -3.74
C ALA A 147 -17.94 1.44 -3.82
N ARG A 148 -17.94 0.40 -3.00
CA ARG A 148 -18.95 -0.66 -3.00
C ARG A 148 -19.15 -1.26 -4.40
N LEU A 149 -18.02 -1.55 -5.08
CA LEU A 149 -17.97 -2.08 -6.44
C LEU A 149 -18.80 -3.38 -6.53
N LYS A 150 -19.60 -3.51 -7.59
CA LYS A 150 -20.48 -4.65 -7.84
C LYS A 150 -20.08 -5.39 -9.11
N GLU A 151 -20.49 -6.64 -9.19
CA GLU A 151 -20.37 -7.44 -10.42
C GLU A 151 -21.05 -6.73 -11.60
N GLY A 152 -20.40 -6.77 -12.75
CA GLY A 152 -20.87 -6.15 -14.00
C GLY A 152 -20.62 -4.64 -14.11
N GLU A 153 -20.25 -3.94 -13.03
CA GLU A 153 -19.92 -2.52 -13.09
C GLU A 153 -18.61 -2.26 -13.85
N ARG A 154 -18.48 -1.07 -14.39
CA ARG A 154 -17.30 -0.58 -15.11
C ARG A 154 -16.47 0.28 -14.20
N VAL A 155 -15.20 -0.07 -14.04
CA VAL A 155 -14.27 0.66 -13.16
C VAL A 155 -13.04 1.13 -13.93
N LEU A 156 -12.70 2.41 -13.76
CA LEU A 156 -11.44 2.99 -14.22
C LEU A 156 -10.45 3.06 -13.05
N ILE A 157 -9.27 2.47 -13.23
CA ILE A 157 -8.19 2.49 -12.25
C ILE A 157 -7.01 3.27 -12.84
N HIS A 158 -6.71 4.43 -12.27
CA HIS A 158 -5.53 5.19 -12.67
C HIS A 158 -4.25 4.58 -12.11
N SER A 159 -3.13 4.76 -12.84
CA SER A 159 -1.84 4.15 -12.48
C SER A 159 -1.91 2.63 -12.35
N GLY A 160 -2.51 1.95 -13.32
CA GLY A 160 -2.81 0.51 -13.26
C GLY A 160 -1.61 -0.40 -13.05
N ALA A 161 -0.40 0.00 -13.45
CA ALA A 161 0.83 -0.75 -13.22
C ALA A 161 1.52 -0.45 -11.89
N GLY A 162 1.02 0.53 -11.12
CA GLY A 162 1.62 0.95 -9.84
C GLY A 162 1.27 0.04 -8.66
N GLY A 163 1.76 0.42 -7.47
CA GLY A 163 1.63 -0.39 -6.25
C GLY A 163 0.20 -0.74 -5.87
N VAL A 164 -0.72 0.23 -5.85
CA VAL A 164 -2.15 -0.02 -5.58
C VAL A 164 -2.85 -0.53 -6.83
N GLY A 165 -2.59 0.09 -7.99
CA GLY A 165 -3.33 -0.17 -9.24
C GLY A 165 -3.29 -1.62 -9.68
N HIS A 166 -2.11 -2.29 -9.62
CA HIS A 166 -1.99 -3.68 -10.08
C HIS A 166 -2.76 -4.67 -9.19
N LEU A 167 -2.96 -4.37 -7.91
CA LEU A 167 -3.77 -5.17 -7.01
C LEU A 167 -5.26 -4.85 -7.15
N ALA A 168 -5.60 -3.57 -7.32
CA ALA A 168 -6.96 -3.13 -7.56
C ALA A 168 -7.55 -3.73 -8.84
N ILE A 169 -6.77 -3.83 -9.92
CA ILE A 169 -7.20 -4.50 -11.15
C ILE A 169 -7.57 -5.95 -10.89
N GLN A 170 -6.71 -6.71 -10.20
CA GLN A 170 -6.94 -8.12 -9.90
C GLN A 170 -8.19 -8.31 -9.04
N LEU A 171 -8.35 -7.48 -8.00
CA LEU A 171 -9.50 -7.55 -7.10
C LEU A 171 -10.81 -7.19 -7.83
N ALA A 172 -10.82 -6.15 -8.65
CA ALA A 172 -11.99 -5.73 -9.42
C ALA A 172 -12.37 -6.77 -10.48
N ALA A 173 -11.39 -7.33 -11.18
CA ALA A 173 -11.63 -8.40 -12.17
C ALA A 173 -12.23 -9.65 -11.52
N GLN A 174 -11.74 -10.05 -10.35
CA GLN A 174 -12.30 -11.20 -9.59
C GLN A 174 -13.71 -10.93 -9.09
N ALA A 175 -14.05 -9.66 -8.81
CA ALA A 175 -15.41 -9.27 -8.44
C ALA A 175 -16.37 -9.22 -9.63
N GLY A 176 -15.91 -9.57 -10.84
CA GLY A 176 -16.73 -9.59 -12.05
C GLY A 176 -16.94 -8.20 -12.69
N ALA A 177 -16.15 -7.19 -12.32
CA ALA A 177 -16.22 -5.87 -12.92
C ALA A 177 -15.50 -5.82 -14.28
N GLN A 178 -15.92 -4.88 -15.14
CA GLN A 178 -15.21 -4.54 -16.37
C GLN A 178 -14.15 -3.49 -16.04
N VAL A 179 -12.88 -3.88 -16.10
CA VAL A 179 -11.77 -3.05 -15.61
C VAL A 179 -11.06 -2.34 -16.76
N PHE A 180 -10.94 -1.03 -16.65
CA PHE A 180 -10.12 -0.16 -17.49
C PHE A 180 -9.01 0.44 -16.63
N ALA A 181 -7.80 0.59 -17.20
CA ALA A 181 -6.71 1.15 -16.41
C ALA A 181 -5.78 2.03 -17.24
N THR A 182 -5.42 3.20 -16.70
CA THR A 182 -4.41 4.03 -17.34
C THR A 182 -3.02 3.50 -17.02
N ALA A 183 -2.21 3.30 -18.05
CA ALA A 183 -0.81 2.87 -17.94
C ALA A 183 -0.03 3.36 -19.16
N SER A 184 1.30 3.48 -19.05
CA SER A 184 2.14 3.74 -20.21
C SER A 184 2.26 2.49 -21.11
N ALA A 185 2.46 2.65 -22.40
CA ALA A 185 2.53 1.57 -23.39
C ALA A 185 3.40 0.36 -22.97
N PRO A 186 4.61 0.53 -22.37
CA PRO A 186 5.42 -0.60 -21.91
C PRO A 186 4.78 -1.46 -20.82
N ASN A 187 3.73 -0.95 -20.16
CA ASN A 187 2.99 -1.66 -19.11
C ASN A 187 1.66 -2.26 -19.57
N HIS A 188 1.27 -2.09 -20.84
CA HIS A 188 -0.03 -2.54 -21.34
C HIS A 188 -0.20 -4.06 -21.27
N GLU A 189 0.83 -4.82 -21.64
CA GLU A 189 0.77 -6.28 -21.55
C GLU A 189 0.60 -6.73 -20.09
N PHE A 190 1.37 -6.13 -19.19
CA PHE A 190 1.23 -6.39 -17.74
C PHE A 190 -0.19 -6.09 -17.25
N VAL A 191 -0.73 -4.91 -17.55
CA VAL A 191 -2.08 -4.51 -17.15
C VAL A 191 -3.16 -5.44 -17.72
N ARG A 192 -3.02 -5.86 -19.02
CA ARG A 192 -3.92 -6.85 -19.63
C ARG A 192 -3.86 -8.21 -18.91
N SER A 193 -2.66 -8.66 -18.54
CA SER A 193 -2.49 -9.94 -17.85
C SER A 193 -3.15 -9.97 -16.46
N LEU A 194 -3.40 -8.81 -15.86
CA LEU A 194 -4.11 -8.66 -14.59
C LEU A 194 -5.64 -8.61 -14.75
N GLY A 195 -6.16 -8.47 -15.98
CA GLY A 195 -7.59 -8.44 -16.26
C GLY A 195 -8.18 -7.07 -16.63
N ALA A 196 -7.35 -6.05 -16.94
CA ALA A 196 -7.84 -4.74 -17.35
C ALA A 196 -7.57 -4.42 -18.82
N GLN A 197 -8.39 -3.55 -19.40
CA GLN A 197 -8.13 -2.90 -20.69
C GLN A 197 -7.26 -1.66 -20.44
N PRO A 198 -6.01 -1.62 -20.95
CA PRO A 198 -5.13 -0.49 -20.74
C PRO A 198 -5.46 0.66 -21.68
N ILE A 199 -5.26 1.89 -21.18
CA ILE A 199 -5.34 3.16 -21.92
C ILE A 199 -4.00 3.87 -21.72
N ASP A 200 -3.31 4.23 -22.81
CA ASP A 200 -2.04 4.94 -22.71
C ASP A 200 -2.25 6.42 -22.40
N TYR A 201 -2.10 6.79 -21.15
CA TYR A 201 -2.29 8.17 -20.67
C TYR A 201 -1.34 9.21 -21.34
N ARG A 202 -0.35 8.76 -22.11
CA ARG A 202 0.60 9.65 -22.82
C ARG A 202 0.14 10.03 -24.21
N THR A 203 -0.66 9.18 -24.85
CA THR A 203 -1.05 9.30 -26.27
C THR A 203 -2.56 9.29 -26.45
N GLU A 204 -3.32 8.86 -25.44
CA GLU A 204 -4.77 8.74 -25.50
C GLU A 204 -5.43 9.58 -24.40
N ASP A 205 -6.49 10.28 -24.74
CA ASP A 205 -7.37 10.90 -23.77
C ASP A 205 -8.41 9.85 -23.30
N PHE A 206 -8.27 9.40 -22.06
CA PHE A 206 -9.17 8.40 -21.49
C PHE A 206 -10.65 8.84 -21.49
N ARG A 207 -10.93 10.14 -21.51
CA ARG A 207 -12.28 10.70 -21.59
C ARG A 207 -12.89 10.41 -22.97
N ALA A 208 -12.12 10.63 -24.01
CA ALA A 208 -12.54 10.33 -25.39
C ALA A 208 -12.69 8.82 -25.64
N VAL A 209 -11.81 8.01 -25.04
CA VAL A 209 -11.84 6.54 -25.15
C VAL A 209 -13.04 5.93 -24.45
N LEU A 210 -13.36 6.39 -23.23
CA LEU A 210 -14.35 5.77 -22.38
C LEU A 210 -15.75 6.41 -22.51
N GLY A 211 -15.82 7.71 -22.80
CA GLY A 211 -17.07 8.45 -22.67
C GLY A 211 -17.64 8.37 -21.26
N GLN A 212 -18.88 8.80 -21.08
CA GLN A 212 -19.55 8.78 -19.76
C GLN A 212 -20.15 7.39 -19.48
N THR A 213 -19.31 6.42 -19.13
CA THR A 213 -19.70 5.02 -19.00
C THR A 213 -19.15 4.32 -17.75
N MET A 214 -18.40 5.01 -16.88
CA MET A 214 -17.80 4.40 -15.69
C MET A 214 -18.70 4.53 -14.48
N ASP A 215 -18.91 3.44 -13.76
CA ASP A 215 -19.64 3.41 -12.49
C ASP A 215 -18.72 3.83 -11.33
N VAL A 216 -17.44 3.45 -11.42
CA VAL A 216 -16.43 3.70 -10.38
C VAL A 216 -15.14 4.21 -11.00
N VAL A 217 -14.49 5.17 -10.32
CA VAL A 217 -13.10 5.58 -10.60
C VAL A 217 -12.26 5.47 -9.34
N LEU A 218 -11.10 4.82 -9.44
CA LEU A 218 -10.05 4.85 -8.43
C LEU A 218 -8.92 5.77 -8.92
N ASN A 219 -8.79 6.94 -8.27
CA ASN A 219 -7.76 7.92 -8.58
C ASN A 219 -6.59 7.85 -7.60
N SER A 220 -5.40 7.57 -8.12
CA SER A 220 -4.13 7.53 -7.36
C SER A 220 -3.07 8.48 -7.94
N THR A 221 -3.43 9.40 -8.85
CA THR A 221 -2.46 10.16 -9.63
C THR A 221 -2.42 11.66 -9.32
N GLY A 222 -3.50 12.30 -8.99
CA GLY A 222 -3.51 13.73 -8.63
C GLY A 222 -4.81 14.43 -8.96
N GLN A 223 -4.86 15.73 -8.63
CA GLN A 223 -6.09 16.53 -8.67
C GLN A 223 -6.62 16.72 -10.10
N GLN A 224 -5.77 17.01 -11.08
CA GLN A 224 -6.24 17.20 -12.46
C GLN A 224 -6.88 15.94 -13.01
N THR A 225 -6.24 14.78 -12.82
CA THR A 225 -6.80 13.49 -13.26
C THR A 225 -8.11 13.17 -12.54
N PHE A 226 -8.23 13.55 -11.26
CA PHE A 226 -9.49 13.43 -10.54
C PHE A 226 -10.61 14.25 -11.21
N LEU A 227 -10.35 15.52 -11.51
CA LEU A 227 -11.34 16.40 -12.16
C LEU A 227 -11.73 15.90 -13.57
N ASP A 228 -10.75 15.48 -14.36
CA ASP A 228 -10.97 14.91 -15.69
C ASP A 228 -11.79 13.60 -15.60
N SER A 229 -11.64 12.83 -14.53
CA SER A 229 -12.36 11.57 -14.31
C SER A 229 -13.86 11.77 -14.04
N LEU A 230 -14.27 12.95 -13.61
CA LEU A 230 -15.70 13.25 -13.44
C LEU A 230 -16.47 13.25 -14.78
N GLU A 231 -15.76 13.42 -15.91
CA GLU A 231 -16.36 13.42 -17.25
C GLU A 231 -16.68 12.00 -17.76
N VAL A 232 -16.07 10.97 -17.18
CA VAL A 232 -16.31 9.57 -17.56
C VAL A 232 -17.31 8.85 -16.67
N LEU A 233 -17.67 9.43 -15.52
CA LEU A 233 -18.64 8.85 -14.59
C LEU A 233 -20.07 8.97 -15.11
N VAL A 234 -20.84 7.89 -14.96
CA VAL A 234 -22.29 7.91 -15.14
C VAL A 234 -22.96 8.78 -14.05
N PRO A 235 -24.18 9.29 -14.24
CA PRO A 235 -24.91 9.97 -13.17
C PRO A 235 -25.00 9.12 -11.90
N GLY A 236 -24.60 9.68 -10.74
CA GLY A 236 -24.52 8.95 -9.47
C GLY A 236 -23.30 8.02 -9.36
N GLY A 237 -22.36 8.10 -10.27
CA GLY A 237 -21.10 7.36 -10.21
C GLY A 237 -20.24 7.74 -8.99
N ARG A 238 -19.26 6.90 -8.69
CA ARG A 238 -18.43 6.97 -7.47
C ARG A 238 -16.98 7.16 -7.82
N ILE A 239 -16.31 8.08 -7.13
CA ILE A 239 -14.86 8.30 -7.27
C ILE A 239 -14.17 8.23 -5.91
N VAL A 240 -13.14 7.41 -5.83
CA VAL A 240 -12.26 7.31 -4.65
C VAL A 240 -10.89 7.86 -5.00
N THR A 241 -10.41 8.83 -4.23
CA THR A 241 -9.06 9.36 -4.38
C THR A 241 -8.15 8.93 -3.23
N LEU A 242 -6.88 8.67 -3.55
CA LEU A 242 -5.84 8.29 -2.60
C LEU A 242 -4.86 9.45 -2.32
N THR A 243 -4.98 10.59 -3.03
CA THR A 243 -3.97 11.65 -3.01
C THR A 243 -4.33 12.84 -2.13
N SER A 244 -5.50 13.45 -2.33
CA SER A 244 -5.93 14.64 -1.59
C SER A 244 -7.45 14.72 -1.51
N PRO A 245 -8.01 15.28 -0.42
CA PRO A 245 -9.43 15.58 -0.32
C PRO A 245 -9.86 16.85 -1.08
N ASP A 246 -8.92 17.68 -1.54
CA ASP A 246 -9.21 19.01 -2.11
C ASP A 246 -10.27 19.05 -3.21
N PRO A 247 -10.35 18.08 -4.16
CA PRO A 247 -11.31 18.15 -5.24
C PRO A 247 -12.68 17.50 -4.93
N LEU A 248 -12.92 17.00 -3.73
CA LEU A 248 -14.13 16.22 -3.41
C LEU A 248 -15.42 17.03 -3.56
N ASP A 249 -15.40 18.29 -3.14
CA ASP A 249 -16.61 19.14 -3.17
C ASP A 249 -17.06 19.42 -4.62
N VAL A 250 -16.10 19.59 -5.54
CA VAL A 250 -16.41 19.73 -6.97
C VAL A 250 -17.16 18.49 -7.52
N ALA A 251 -16.76 17.30 -7.10
CA ALA A 251 -17.44 16.07 -7.51
C ALA A 251 -18.86 15.97 -6.92
N ARG A 252 -19.01 16.30 -5.64
CA ARG A 252 -20.30 16.28 -4.93
C ARG A 252 -21.30 17.29 -5.52
N GLU A 253 -20.84 18.50 -5.85
CA GLU A 253 -21.66 19.51 -6.52
C GLU A 253 -22.15 19.05 -7.90
N ARG A 254 -21.41 18.18 -8.58
CA ARG A 254 -21.80 17.55 -9.85
C ARG A 254 -22.67 16.31 -9.68
N GLY A 255 -23.04 15.93 -8.44
CA GLY A 255 -23.92 14.80 -8.14
C GLY A 255 -23.22 13.44 -8.07
N PHE A 256 -21.89 13.41 -7.91
CA PHE A 256 -21.12 12.17 -7.73
C PHE A 256 -20.86 11.86 -6.26
N GLU A 257 -20.75 10.57 -5.91
CA GLU A 257 -20.23 10.16 -4.62
C GLU A 257 -18.69 10.22 -4.65
N ALA A 258 -18.09 11.10 -3.88
CA ALA A 258 -16.66 11.30 -3.85
C ALA A 258 -16.09 11.15 -2.45
N GLN A 259 -15.03 10.34 -2.30
CA GLN A 259 -14.37 10.10 -1.03
C GLN A 259 -12.85 10.07 -1.19
N TRP A 260 -12.17 10.58 -0.16
CA TRP A 260 -10.74 10.41 0.03
C TRP A 260 -10.51 9.25 1.00
N LEU A 261 -9.70 8.28 0.59
CA LEU A 261 -9.36 7.14 1.42
C LEU A 261 -7.99 7.30 2.05
N THR A 262 -7.94 7.24 3.36
CA THR A 262 -6.75 6.90 4.13
C THR A 262 -6.91 5.46 4.60
N VAL A 263 -6.02 4.57 4.16
CA VAL A 263 -6.05 3.15 4.53
C VAL A 263 -5.93 2.97 6.04
N HIS A 264 -6.55 1.94 6.56
CA HIS A 264 -6.39 1.55 7.97
C HIS A 264 -6.11 0.04 8.11
N PRO A 265 -5.36 -0.37 9.15
CA PRO A 265 -5.18 -1.79 9.43
C PRO A 265 -6.51 -2.47 9.73
N ASP A 266 -6.82 -3.53 8.98
CA ASP A 266 -7.98 -4.38 9.22
C ASP A 266 -7.57 -5.85 9.08
N ARG A 267 -7.71 -6.62 10.17
CA ARG A 267 -7.30 -8.02 10.21
C ARG A 267 -8.18 -8.90 9.35
N MET A 268 -9.48 -8.66 9.28
CA MET A 268 -10.41 -9.49 8.52
C MET A 268 -10.17 -9.33 7.01
N GLN A 269 -9.99 -8.09 6.56
CA GLN A 269 -9.63 -7.78 5.19
C GLN A 269 -8.25 -8.37 4.84
N MET A 270 -7.29 -8.27 5.77
CA MET A 270 -5.95 -8.85 5.58
C MET A 270 -5.98 -10.38 5.51
N GLN A 271 -6.88 -11.05 6.25
CA GLN A 271 -7.12 -12.49 6.13
C GLN A 271 -7.68 -12.87 4.75
N GLU A 272 -8.60 -12.08 4.22
CA GLU A 272 -9.12 -12.30 2.87
C GLU A 272 -8.03 -12.10 1.80
N ILE A 273 -7.21 -11.04 1.93
CA ILE A 273 -6.04 -10.82 1.08
C ILE A 273 -5.10 -12.03 1.15
N ALA A 274 -4.79 -12.53 2.34
CA ALA A 274 -3.96 -13.71 2.53
C ALA A 274 -4.56 -14.96 1.84
N ARG A 275 -5.89 -15.15 1.93
CA ARG A 275 -6.60 -16.22 1.28
C ARG A 275 -6.50 -16.13 -0.26
N LEU A 276 -6.71 -14.92 -0.81
CA LEU A 276 -6.58 -14.69 -2.25
C LEU A 276 -5.15 -14.93 -2.74
N MET A 277 -4.15 -14.51 -1.96
CA MET A 277 -2.74 -14.77 -2.27
C MET A 277 -2.43 -16.27 -2.25
N SER A 278 -2.94 -17.03 -1.26
CA SER A 278 -2.72 -18.47 -1.17
C SER A 278 -3.32 -19.26 -2.34
N LEU A 279 -4.41 -18.76 -2.90
CA LEU A 279 -5.07 -19.34 -4.08
C LEU A 279 -4.42 -18.89 -5.40
N GLY A 280 -3.40 -18.03 -5.34
CA GLY A 280 -2.78 -17.43 -6.53
C GLY A 280 -3.67 -16.45 -7.29
N LEU A 281 -4.79 -16.04 -6.69
CA LEU A 281 -5.76 -15.11 -7.26
C LEU A 281 -5.31 -13.64 -7.09
N LEU A 282 -4.52 -13.34 -6.07
CA LEU A 282 -3.91 -12.03 -5.87
C LEU A 282 -2.39 -12.17 -5.81
N LYS A 283 -1.69 -11.54 -6.75
CA LYS A 283 -0.24 -11.59 -6.85
C LYS A 283 0.36 -10.19 -6.78
N VAL A 284 1.29 -9.99 -5.86
CA VAL A 284 2.06 -8.75 -5.77
C VAL A 284 3.23 -8.84 -6.75
N HIS A 285 3.28 -7.92 -7.70
CA HIS A 285 4.46 -7.76 -8.53
C HIS A 285 5.52 -6.99 -7.72
N VAL A 286 6.64 -7.62 -7.45
CA VAL A 286 7.79 -7.00 -6.79
C VAL A 286 8.82 -6.67 -7.86
N ASP A 287 9.04 -5.38 -8.07
CA ASP A 287 9.99 -4.85 -9.07
C ASP A 287 11.43 -5.08 -8.61
N GLN A 288 11.71 -4.74 -7.35
CA GLN A 288 13.03 -4.90 -6.74
C GLN A 288 12.93 -5.27 -5.26
N VAL A 289 13.89 -6.08 -4.81
CA VAL A 289 14.18 -6.31 -3.40
C VAL A 289 15.54 -5.71 -3.13
N LEU A 290 15.63 -4.77 -2.19
CA LEU A 290 16.83 -4.04 -1.83
C LEU A 290 17.19 -4.32 -0.36
N ASP A 291 18.47 -4.23 0.01
CA ASP A 291 18.91 -4.29 1.41
C ASP A 291 18.44 -3.05 2.19
N PHE A 292 18.24 -3.15 3.50
CA PHE A 292 17.87 -2.00 4.34
C PHE A 292 18.82 -0.81 4.17
N SER A 293 20.11 -1.03 4.01
CA SER A 293 21.09 0.02 3.75
C SER A 293 20.83 0.82 2.46
N GLN A 294 20.01 0.28 1.56
CA GLN A 294 19.60 0.90 0.30
C GLN A 294 18.23 1.63 0.42
N ALA A 295 17.73 1.89 1.62
CA ALA A 295 16.42 2.54 1.83
C ALA A 295 16.33 3.91 1.12
N ALA A 296 17.40 4.70 1.12
CA ALA A 296 17.46 5.96 0.37
C ALA A 296 17.26 5.75 -1.14
N GLN A 297 17.92 4.72 -1.71
CA GLN A 297 17.74 4.33 -3.12
C GLN A 297 16.31 3.85 -3.38
N ALA A 298 15.73 3.05 -2.50
CA ALA A 298 14.35 2.58 -2.60
C ALA A 298 13.36 3.76 -2.64
N HIS A 299 13.55 4.74 -1.75
CA HIS A 299 12.75 5.97 -1.75
C HIS A 299 12.91 6.78 -3.05
N ALA A 300 14.14 6.94 -3.54
CA ALA A 300 14.39 7.62 -4.82
C ALA A 300 13.68 6.92 -6.00
N LEU A 301 13.73 5.60 -6.05
CA LEU A 301 13.04 4.82 -7.08
C LEU A 301 11.51 5.00 -7.03
N VAL A 302 10.91 4.88 -5.85
CA VAL A 302 9.46 5.11 -5.67
C VAL A 302 9.08 6.55 -6.05
N ALA A 303 9.92 7.54 -5.70
CA ALA A 303 9.69 8.95 -6.02
C ALA A 303 9.63 9.22 -7.54
N THR A 304 10.23 8.37 -8.38
CA THR A 304 10.12 8.51 -9.85
C THR A 304 8.71 8.32 -10.38
N GLY A 305 7.81 7.65 -9.62
CA GLY A 305 6.48 7.26 -10.06
C GLY A 305 6.47 6.24 -11.22
N ARG A 306 7.61 5.57 -11.50
CA ARG A 306 7.78 4.65 -12.64
C ARG A 306 7.90 3.19 -12.23
N THR A 307 7.87 2.89 -10.94
CA THR A 307 7.93 1.53 -10.41
C THR A 307 6.74 0.71 -10.88
N ARG A 308 7.00 -0.48 -11.41
CA ARG A 308 5.96 -1.46 -11.69
C ARG A 308 5.70 -2.27 -10.41
N GLY A 309 4.49 -2.19 -9.85
CA GLY A 309 4.19 -2.87 -8.58
C GLY A 309 4.94 -2.26 -7.39
N LYS A 310 5.76 -3.07 -6.70
CA LYS A 310 6.32 -2.73 -5.39
C LYS A 310 7.84 -2.82 -5.34
N ILE A 311 8.45 -1.95 -4.53
CA ILE A 311 9.81 -2.11 -4.01
C ILE A 311 9.71 -2.61 -2.59
N VAL A 312 10.57 -3.54 -2.22
CA VAL A 312 10.62 -4.18 -0.90
C VAL A 312 12.04 -4.08 -0.36
N LEU A 313 12.15 -3.81 0.94
CA LEU A 313 13.40 -3.86 1.69
C LEU A 313 13.50 -5.21 2.42
N ALA A 314 14.70 -5.77 2.48
CA ALA A 314 15.03 -6.96 3.26
C ALA A 314 16.27 -6.68 4.12
N PRO A 315 16.43 -7.34 5.30
CA PRO A 315 17.59 -7.22 6.17
C PRO A 315 18.89 -7.73 5.54
#